data_2758f4061fc800fed0c84b2732b5a805
#
_entry.id   2758f4061fc800fed0c84b2732b5a805
#
_cell.length_a   1.000
_cell.length_b   1.000
_cell.length_c   1.000
_cell.angle_alpha   90.00
_cell.angle_beta   90.00
_cell.angle_gamma   90.00
#
_symmetry.space_group_name_H-M   'P 1'
#
loop_
_entity.id
_entity.type
_entity.pdbx_description
1 polymer ?
#
loop_
_entity_poly.entity_id
_entity_poly.type
_entity_poly.pdbx_seq_one_letter_code
_entity_poly.pdbx_strand_id
1 'polypeptide(L)'
;LSLLKGTYDKAYRIADYRPYQTPSIMASILKTSEYGLRDNPTGIYVEQGEEVLVLVGDTHGQNVSMIVQDLVNGGYNGARTYALKQGENKVKVETGGLVYIQNLTQDYIPLELSEADKEAAEAKTVTVHFPFGKVNGYYDVRNNTTQEEWEEMLRNTRWQDIDVVGKYVVITWAVQDYMSYQTPIKEMVDLFDTVVEREWALMGLFKYHNN
;
A
#
# COMPACT_ATOMS: atom_id res chain seq x y z
N LEU A 1 15.57 -22.71 4.65
CA LEU A 1 15.48 -24.02 3.96
C LEU A 1 14.40 -24.02 2.87
N SER A 2 13.20 -23.46 3.10
CA SER A 2 12.12 -23.38 2.09
C SER A 2 12.55 -22.60 0.85
N LEU A 3 13.24 -21.48 1.03
CA LEU A 3 13.78 -20.66 -0.08
C LEU A 3 14.75 -21.46 -0.95
N LEU A 4 15.66 -22.20 -0.31
CA LEU A 4 16.65 -23.05 -1.01
C LEU A 4 16.01 -24.25 -1.72
N LYS A 5 14.88 -24.73 -1.22
CA LYS A 5 14.15 -25.86 -1.80
C LYS A 5 13.11 -25.41 -2.87
N GLY A 6 12.99 -24.11 -3.14
CA GLY A 6 12.00 -23.57 -4.03
C GLY A 6 10.53 -23.68 -3.55
N THR A 7 10.34 -24.01 -2.26
CA THR A 7 9.01 -24.12 -1.63
C THR A 7 8.64 -22.90 -0.80
N TYR A 8 9.39 -21.81 -0.95
CA TYR A 8 9.12 -20.55 -0.26
C TYR A 8 7.90 -19.87 -0.87
N ASP A 9 6.91 -19.62 -0.05
CA ASP A 9 5.74 -18.85 -0.45
C ASP A 9 6.13 -17.37 -0.56
N LYS A 10 6.07 -16.83 -1.77
CA LYS A 10 6.40 -15.44 -2.09
C LYS A 10 5.20 -14.51 -1.99
N ALA A 11 3.98 -15.05 -1.89
CA ALA A 11 2.78 -14.25 -1.84
C ALA A 11 2.87 -13.20 -0.73
N TYR A 12 2.64 -11.93 -1.07
CA TYR A 12 2.75 -10.77 -0.17
C TYR A 12 4.14 -10.51 0.43
N ARG A 13 5.11 -11.43 0.29
CA ARG A 13 6.44 -11.27 0.89
C ARG A 13 7.42 -10.54 0.01
N ILE A 14 7.26 -10.65 -1.29
CA ILE A 14 8.10 -9.96 -2.29
C ILE A 14 7.18 -9.20 -3.21
N ALA A 15 7.36 -7.89 -3.25
CA ALA A 15 6.59 -7.03 -4.13
C ALA A 15 7.42 -5.84 -4.60
N ASP A 16 6.98 -5.29 -5.72
CA ASP A 16 7.56 -4.11 -6.35
C ASP A 16 6.68 -2.89 -6.05
N TYR A 17 7.31 -1.83 -5.52
CA TYR A 17 6.63 -0.62 -5.09
C TYR A 17 7.00 0.54 -5.99
N ARG A 18 6.01 1.04 -6.72
CA ARG A 18 6.17 2.18 -7.62
C ARG A 18 6.42 3.47 -6.84
N PRO A 19 7.16 4.42 -7.41
CA PRO A 19 7.33 5.72 -6.78
C PRO A 19 6.04 6.54 -6.85
N TYR A 20 5.81 7.32 -5.79
CA TYR A 20 4.80 8.37 -5.75
C TYR A 20 5.45 9.71 -5.50
N GLN A 21 4.87 10.76 -6.08
CA GLN A 21 5.31 12.11 -5.80
C GLN A 21 5.11 12.44 -4.32
N THR A 22 6.09 13.13 -3.73
CA THR A 22 5.99 13.64 -2.36
C THR A 22 4.77 14.55 -2.23
N PRO A 23 3.85 14.30 -1.27
CA PRO A 23 2.60 15.05 -1.14
C PRO A 23 2.77 16.57 -1.01
N SER A 24 3.86 17.02 -0.41
CA SER A 24 4.17 18.45 -0.23
C SER A 24 4.27 19.22 -1.56
N ILE A 25 4.68 18.57 -2.64
CA ILE A 25 4.79 19.21 -3.97
C ILE A 25 3.38 19.59 -4.47
N MET A 26 2.45 18.64 -4.44
CA MET A 26 1.07 18.88 -4.86
C MET A 26 0.37 19.89 -3.94
N ALA A 27 0.57 19.79 -2.63
CA ALA A 27 0.05 20.75 -1.67
C ALA A 27 0.51 22.17 -1.99
N SER A 28 1.78 22.34 -2.35
CA SER A 28 2.33 23.65 -2.75
C SER A 28 1.70 24.18 -4.04
N ILE A 29 1.49 23.33 -5.04
CA ILE A 29 0.87 23.69 -6.32
C ILE A 29 -0.59 24.10 -6.10
N LEU A 30 -1.35 23.30 -5.37
CA LEU A 30 -2.78 23.50 -5.14
C LEU A 30 -3.10 24.52 -4.04
N LYS A 31 -2.08 25.04 -3.32
CA LYS A 31 -2.24 25.95 -2.18
C LYS A 31 -3.13 25.36 -1.07
N THR A 32 -3.00 24.07 -0.84
CA THR A 32 -3.72 23.34 0.20
C THR A 32 -2.76 22.87 1.29
N SER A 33 -3.31 22.31 2.37
CA SER A 33 -2.51 21.56 3.34
C SER A 33 -1.93 20.31 2.69
N GLU A 34 -0.76 19.90 3.15
CA GLU A 34 -0.20 18.61 2.76
C GLU A 34 -1.14 17.50 3.24
N TYR A 35 -1.74 16.82 2.29
CA TYR A 35 -2.67 15.73 2.53
C TYR A 35 -2.48 14.68 1.44
N GLY A 36 -2.12 13.51 1.84
CA GLY A 36 -1.96 12.40 0.91
C GLY A 36 -1.16 11.29 1.55
N LEU A 37 -1.86 10.23 1.89
CA LEU A 37 -1.24 8.96 2.25
C LEU A 37 -0.85 8.28 0.94
N ARG A 38 0.41 7.90 0.84
CA ARG A 38 0.96 7.13 -0.28
C ARG A 38 1.45 5.78 0.22
N ASP A 39 0.67 5.20 1.10
CA ASP A 39 0.97 3.95 1.78
C ASP A 39 0.54 2.80 0.87
N ASN A 40 1.51 1.99 0.44
CA ASN A 40 1.22 0.80 -0.35
C ASN A 40 1.05 -0.39 0.59
N PRO A 41 -0.11 -1.04 0.63
CA PRO A 41 -0.31 -2.26 1.40
C PRO A 41 0.70 -3.34 1.02
N THR A 42 1.21 -4.03 2.02
CA THR A 42 2.11 -5.18 1.80
C THR A 42 1.41 -6.52 1.98
N GLY A 43 0.28 -6.54 2.66
CA GLY A 43 -0.36 -7.77 3.12
C GLY A 43 0.38 -8.46 4.27
N ILE A 44 1.35 -7.78 4.88
CA ILE A 44 2.08 -8.24 6.06
C ILE A 44 1.57 -7.50 7.29
N TYR A 45 1.55 -8.18 8.42
CA TYR A 45 1.35 -7.55 9.73
C TYR A 45 2.45 -7.94 10.70
N VAL A 46 2.65 -7.12 11.71
CA VAL A 46 3.67 -7.28 12.75
C VAL A 46 3.09 -7.01 14.13
N GLU A 47 3.69 -7.59 15.15
CA GLU A 47 3.32 -7.34 16.54
C GLU A 47 4.28 -6.37 17.21
N GLN A 48 3.80 -5.62 18.18
CA GLN A 48 4.61 -4.68 18.94
C GLN A 48 5.84 -5.37 19.54
N GLY A 49 7.01 -4.76 19.38
CA GLY A 49 8.29 -5.26 19.89
C GLY A 49 8.96 -6.32 19.01
N GLU A 50 8.31 -6.74 17.93
CA GLU A 50 8.88 -7.68 16.96
C GLU A 50 10.09 -7.07 16.23
N GLU A 51 11.09 -7.87 15.94
CA GLU A 51 12.20 -7.49 15.06
C GLU A 51 11.91 -8.01 13.65
N VAL A 52 11.79 -7.08 12.71
CA VAL A 52 11.44 -7.36 11.32
C VAL A 52 12.69 -7.21 10.45
N LEU A 53 13.00 -8.24 9.68
CA LEU A 53 14.00 -8.17 8.62
C LEU A 53 13.32 -7.74 7.32
N VAL A 54 13.82 -6.65 6.73
CA VAL A 54 13.36 -6.12 5.44
C VAL A 54 14.54 -6.03 4.50
N LEU A 55 14.44 -6.68 3.36
CA LEU A 55 15.43 -6.60 2.28
C LEU A 55 14.91 -5.66 1.21
N VAL A 56 15.67 -4.63 0.89
CA VAL A 56 15.29 -3.58 -0.05
C VAL A 56 16.25 -3.59 -1.23
N GLY A 57 15.68 -3.63 -2.44
CA GLY A 57 16.42 -3.53 -3.68
C GLY A 57 17.05 -2.15 -3.90
N ASP A 58 17.39 -1.86 -5.14
CA ASP A 58 17.89 -0.53 -5.49
C ASP A 58 16.80 0.52 -5.22
N THR A 59 17.12 1.51 -4.43
CA THR A 59 16.19 2.61 -4.09
C THR A 59 16.18 3.71 -5.14
N HIS A 60 17.07 3.68 -6.13
CA HIS A 60 17.22 4.73 -7.15
C HIS A 60 17.37 6.14 -6.55
N GLY A 61 17.92 6.23 -5.32
CA GLY A 61 18.06 7.49 -4.58
C GLY A 61 16.76 8.05 -3.99
N GLN A 62 15.68 7.26 -4.01
CA GLN A 62 14.38 7.67 -3.47
C GLN A 62 14.27 7.44 -1.96
N ASN A 63 13.32 8.12 -1.34
CA ASN A 63 13.00 7.94 0.07
C ASN A 63 12.05 6.74 0.23
N VAL A 64 12.57 5.63 0.70
CA VAL A 64 11.80 4.44 0.98
C VAL A 64 11.62 4.30 2.48
N SER A 65 10.41 4.03 2.91
CA SER A 65 10.12 3.77 4.32
C SER A 65 9.09 2.68 4.51
N MET A 66 9.17 2.00 5.65
CA MET A 66 8.15 1.10 6.15
C MET A 66 7.30 1.84 7.18
N ILE A 67 5.99 1.74 7.04
CA ILE A 67 5.03 2.26 8.02
C ILE A 67 4.34 1.08 8.67
N VAL A 68 4.16 1.15 9.98
CA VAL A 68 3.33 0.22 10.75
C VAL A 68 2.22 1.02 11.40
N GLN A 69 0.96 0.61 11.17
CA GLN A 69 -0.18 1.29 11.79
C GLN A 69 -1.26 0.30 12.21
N ASP A 70 -1.86 0.63 13.37
CA ASP A 70 -3.04 0.00 13.92
C ASP A 70 -4.15 1.05 13.97
N LEU A 71 -5.01 1.05 12.98
CA LEU A 71 -6.07 2.05 12.85
C LEU A 71 -7.15 1.93 13.93
N VAL A 72 -7.35 0.75 14.48
CA VAL A 72 -8.36 0.51 15.53
C VAL A 72 -7.92 1.08 16.87
N ASN A 73 -6.68 0.81 17.28
CA ASN A 73 -6.21 1.20 18.63
C ASN A 73 -5.45 2.53 18.63
N GLY A 74 -4.76 2.87 17.56
CA GLY A 74 -3.89 4.05 17.49
C GLY A 74 -4.35 5.12 16.49
N GLY A 75 -5.23 4.78 15.57
CA GLY A 75 -5.55 5.63 14.44
C GLY A 75 -4.31 6.06 13.65
N TYR A 76 -4.45 7.05 12.80
CA TYR A 76 -3.32 7.57 11.99
C TYR A 76 -2.19 8.16 12.85
N ASN A 77 -2.51 8.73 14.01
CA ASN A 77 -1.52 9.31 14.90
C ASN A 77 -0.65 8.25 15.60
N GLY A 78 -1.13 7.01 15.66
CA GLY A 78 -0.40 5.86 16.21
C GLY A 78 0.62 5.25 15.24
N ALA A 79 0.59 5.62 13.97
CA ALA A 79 1.51 5.09 12.97
C ALA A 79 2.97 5.37 13.33
N ARG A 80 3.84 4.42 12.99
CA ARG A 80 5.30 4.55 13.14
C ARG A 80 5.97 4.32 11.80
N THR A 81 6.85 5.25 11.46
CA THR A 81 7.60 5.24 10.19
C THR A 81 9.05 4.91 10.43
N TYR A 82 9.57 3.97 9.65
CA TYR A 82 10.94 3.48 9.71
C TYR A 82 11.59 3.69 8.35
N ALA A 83 12.61 4.56 8.29
CA ALA A 83 13.37 4.76 7.06
C ALA A 83 14.10 3.47 6.67
N LEU A 84 14.03 3.12 5.41
CA LEU A 84 14.69 1.95 4.84
C LEU A 84 15.82 2.39 3.91
N LYS A 85 16.88 1.60 3.89
CA LYS A 85 18.01 1.76 2.96
C LYS A 85 18.12 0.53 2.08
N GLN A 86 18.76 0.67 0.95
CA GLN A 86 19.12 -0.46 0.08
C GLN A 86 19.86 -1.55 0.87
N GLY A 87 19.49 -2.80 0.64
CA GLY A 87 20.05 -3.96 1.29
C GLY A 87 19.26 -4.39 2.55
N GLU A 88 19.97 -4.86 3.56
CA GLU A 88 19.39 -5.40 4.79
C GLU A 88 19.01 -4.28 5.78
N ASN A 89 17.77 -4.35 6.28
CA ASN A 89 17.25 -3.52 7.34
C ASN A 89 16.67 -4.41 8.46
N LYS A 90 17.13 -4.18 9.69
CA LYS A 90 16.56 -4.79 10.90
C LYS A 90 15.80 -3.71 11.64
N VAL A 91 14.52 -3.88 11.76
CA VAL A 91 13.62 -2.90 12.37
C VAL A 91 12.94 -3.51 13.57
N LYS A 92 13.18 -2.94 14.75
CA LYS A 92 12.40 -3.27 15.94
C LYS A 92 11.16 -2.36 15.95
N VAL A 93 9.98 -2.95 15.78
CA VAL A 93 8.74 -2.18 15.67
C VAL A 93 8.23 -1.76 17.05
N GLU A 94 7.81 -0.51 17.14
CA GLU A 94 7.31 0.09 18.40
C GLU A 94 5.81 -0.13 18.58
N THR A 95 5.09 -0.40 17.50
CA THR A 95 3.66 -0.69 17.51
C THR A 95 3.36 -1.92 16.66
N GLY A 96 2.31 -2.65 16.98
CA GLY A 96 1.77 -3.68 16.09
C GLY A 96 0.88 -3.04 15.02
N GLY A 97 0.65 -3.75 13.92
CA GLY A 97 -0.25 -3.27 12.89
C GLY A 97 0.04 -3.83 11.50
N LEU A 98 -0.73 -3.37 10.54
CA LEU A 98 -0.49 -3.61 9.13
C LEU A 98 0.75 -2.84 8.69
N VAL A 99 1.49 -3.45 7.76
CA VAL A 99 2.73 -2.91 7.23
C VAL A 99 2.49 -2.32 5.84
N TYR A 100 3.01 -1.13 5.63
CA TYR A 100 2.95 -0.41 4.36
C TYR A 100 4.34 0.00 3.91
N ILE A 101 4.54 0.13 2.61
CA ILE A 101 5.75 0.71 2.02
C ILE A 101 5.40 2.04 1.38
N GLN A 102 6.18 3.06 1.70
CA GLN A 102 6.23 4.31 0.95
C GLN A 102 7.49 4.35 0.10
N ASN A 103 7.33 4.64 -1.17
CA ASN A 103 8.42 4.95 -2.09
C ASN A 103 8.15 6.34 -2.66
N LEU A 104 8.80 7.37 -2.10
CA LEU A 104 8.52 8.77 -2.41
C LEU A 104 9.63 9.39 -3.24
N THR A 105 9.23 10.14 -4.25
CA THR A 105 10.14 10.89 -5.11
C THR A 105 9.81 12.38 -5.13
N GLN A 106 10.82 13.21 -5.41
CA GLN A 106 10.65 14.65 -5.64
C GLN A 106 10.27 14.95 -7.11
N ASP A 107 10.43 13.98 -8.00
CA ASP A 107 10.07 14.14 -9.40
C ASP A 107 8.54 14.17 -9.54
N TYR A 108 8.05 14.96 -10.50
CA TYR A 108 6.64 14.94 -10.86
C TYR A 108 6.29 13.61 -11.53
N ILE A 109 5.29 12.93 -11.02
CA ILE A 109 4.73 11.71 -11.62
C ILE A 109 3.25 11.99 -11.90
N PRO A 110 2.85 12.19 -13.16
CA PRO A 110 1.46 12.40 -13.52
C PRO A 110 0.58 11.20 -13.16
N LEU A 111 -0.67 11.42 -12.84
CA LEU A 111 -1.63 10.34 -12.55
C LEU A 111 -2.03 9.57 -13.81
N GLU A 112 -2.20 10.27 -14.93
CA GLU A 112 -2.35 9.65 -16.25
C GLU A 112 -1.00 9.69 -16.95
N LEU A 113 -0.25 8.61 -16.78
CA LEU A 113 1.08 8.49 -17.37
C LEU A 113 0.97 8.21 -18.86
N SER A 114 1.70 8.99 -19.68
CA SER A 114 2.07 8.54 -21.02
C SER A 114 2.88 7.23 -20.93
N GLU A 115 3.00 6.48 -21.99
CA GLU A 115 3.81 5.25 -21.98
C GLU A 115 5.26 5.52 -21.57
N ALA A 116 5.84 6.66 -21.97
CA ALA A 116 7.17 7.07 -21.55
C ALA A 116 7.26 7.37 -20.05
N ASP A 117 6.23 8.00 -19.47
CA ASP A 117 6.18 8.28 -18.04
C ASP A 117 5.98 7.01 -17.21
N LYS A 118 5.20 6.06 -17.72
CA LYS A 118 5.05 4.73 -17.11
C LYS A 118 6.39 3.99 -17.06
N GLU A 119 7.13 3.97 -18.18
CA GLU A 119 8.44 3.36 -18.26
C GLU A 119 9.42 4.03 -17.29
N ALA A 120 9.42 5.36 -17.22
CA ALA A 120 10.26 6.10 -16.29
C ALA A 120 9.88 5.83 -14.82
N ALA A 121 8.58 5.67 -14.50
CA ALA A 121 8.12 5.31 -13.16
C ALA A 121 8.46 3.85 -12.82
N GLU A 122 8.33 2.94 -13.76
CA GLU A 122 8.73 1.54 -13.59
C GLU A 122 10.23 1.39 -13.35
N ALA A 123 11.05 2.19 -14.02
CA ALA A 123 12.50 2.22 -13.84
C ALA A 123 12.93 2.64 -12.41
N LYS A 124 12.04 3.28 -11.64
CA LYS A 124 12.25 3.70 -10.25
C LYS A 124 11.50 2.86 -9.23
N THR A 125 10.97 1.74 -9.66
CA THR A 125 10.28 0.78 -8.78
C THR A 125 11.28 0.11 -7.84
N VAL A 126 10.91 -0.03 -6.58
CA VAL A 126 11.75 -0.62 -5.54
C VAL A 126 11.18 -1.95 -5.11
N THR A 127 11.96 -3.02 -5.27
CA THR A 127 11.60 -4.35 -4.76
C THR A 127 11.84 -4.40 -3.26
N VAL A 128 10.84 -4.83 -2.50
CA VAL A 128 10.96 -5.08 -1.05
C VAL A 128 10.61 -6.52 -0.75
N HIS A 129 11.41 -7.15 0.11
CA HIS A 129 11.22 -8.52 0.53
C HIS A 129 11.19 -8.63 2.06
N PHE A 130 10.13 -9.23 2.58
CA PHE A 130 9.97 -9.62 3.97
C PHE A 130 10.23 -11.13 4.11
N PRO A 131 11.47 -11.58 4.42
CA PRO A 131 11.81 -12.99 4.49
C PRO A 131 11.03 -13.75 5.56
N PHE A 132 10.70 -13.03 6.63
CA PHE A 132 9.92 -13.51 7.77
C PHE A 132 8.82 -12.51 8.04
N GLY A 133 7.60 -12.84 7.83
CA GLY A 133 6.47 -11.96 8.05
C GLY A 133 5.23 -12.80 8.30
N LYS A 134 4.29 -12.23 9.02
CA LYS A 134 2.96 -12.81 9.21
C LYS A 134 2.08 -12.28 8.09
N VAL A 135 1.63 -13.18 7.22
CA VAL A 135 0.80 -12.80 6.07
C VAL A 135 -0.63 -12.60 6.53
N ASN A 136 -1.17 -11.44 6.19
CA ASN A 136 -2.57 -11.07 6.35
C ASN A 136 -3.32 -11.13 5.01
N GLY A 137 -2.62 -10.73 3.95
CA GLY A 137 -3.19 -10.51 2.63
C GLY A 137 -3.86 -9.14 2.51
N TYR A 138 -4.29 -8.82 1.30
CA TYR A 138 -5.15 -7.69 0.97
C TYR A 138 -5.83 -7.94 -0.37
N TYR A 139 -6.98 -7.30 -0.58
CA TYR A 139 -7.67 -7.35 -1.87
C TYR A 139 -7.10 -6.27 -2.79
N ASP A 140 -6.92 -6.61 -4.07
CA ASP A 140 -6.53 -5.66 -5.11
C ASP A 140 -7.35 -5.94 -6.37
N VAL A 141 -8.10 -4.96 -6.86
CA VAL A 141 -8.94 -5.09 -8.08
C VAL A 141 -8.15 -5.54 -9.30
N ARG A 142 -6.84 -5.29 -9.32
CA ARG A 142 -5.94 -5.66 -10.43
C ARG A 142 -5.59 -7.14 -10.48
N ASN A 143 -5.76 -7.85 -9.37
CA ASN A 143 -5.36 -9.25 -9.23
C ASN A 143 -6.44 -10.24 -9.68
N ASN A 144 -7.60 -9.76 -10.13
CA ASN A 144 -8.75 -10.59 -10.50
C ASN A 144 -9.19 -11.59 -9.41
N THR A 145 -8.98 -11.25 -8.14
CA THR A 145 -9.39 -12.05 -6.99
C THR A 145 -10.90 -12.25 -7.03
N THR A 146 -11.34 -13.50 -6.96
CA THR A 146 -12.77 -13.82 -6.94
C THR A 146 -13.42 -13.49 -5.60
N GLN A 147 -14.75 -13.46 -5.56
CA GLN A 147 -15.49 -13.27 -4.30
C GLN A 147 -15.19 -14.39 -3.29
N GLU A 148 -15.10 -15.63 -3.76
CA GLU A 148 -14.80 -16.80 -2.93
C GLU A 148 -13.40 -16.74 -2.34
N GLU A 149 -12.40 -16.32 -3.13
CA GLU A 149 -11.02 -16.12 -2.66
C GLU A 149 -10.94 -14.99 -1.64
N TRP A 150 -11.70 -13.91 -1.85
CA TRP A 150 -11.82 -12.82 -0.88
C TRP A 150 -12.41 -13.31 0.44
N GLU A 151 -13.51 -14.04 0.40
CA GLU A 151 -14.14 -14.58 1.60
C GLU A 151 -13.23 -15.58 2.33
N GLU A 152 -12.47 -16.39 1.59
CA GLU A 152 -11.46 -17.26 2.17
C GLU A 152 -10.34 -16.45 2.83
N MET A 153 -9.88 -15.37 2.19
CA MET A 153 -8.89 -14.46 2.75
C MET A 153 -9.39 -13.86 4.08
N LEU A 154 -10.63 -13.36 4.13
CA LEU A 154 -11.22 -12.83 5.37
C LEU A 154 -11.24 -13.88 6.49
N ARG A 155 -11.60 -15.13 6.18
CA ARG A 155 -11.60 -16.22 7.18
C ARG A 155 -10.20 -16.56 7.70
N ASN A 156 -9.18 -16.37 6.88
CA ASN A 156 -7.78 -16.69 7.21
C ASN A 156 -6.99 -15.51 7.76
N THR A 157 -7.50 -14.30 7.64
CA THR A 157 -6.88 -13.07 8.15
C THR A 157 -6.67 -13.17 9.65
N ARG A 158 -5.51 -12.75 10.12
CA ARG A 158 -5.09 -12.84 11.53
C ARG A 158 -5.06 -11.50 12.23
N TRP A 159 -4.84 -10.43 11.48
CA TRP A 159 -4.97 -9.07 12.01
C TRP A 159 -6.43 -8.64 11.97
N GLN A 160 -6.79 -7.72 12.83
CA GLN A 160 -8.18 -7.25 12.97
C GLN A 160 -8.67 -6.43 11.76
N ASP A 161 -7.74 -5.83 11.01
CA ASP A 161 -8.02 -5.01 9.85
C ASP A 161 -7.45 -5.65 8.59
N ILE A 162 -8.01 -5.28 7.44
CA ILE A 162 -7.52 -5.71 6.13
C ILE A 162 -7.68 -4.57 5.12
N ASP A 163 -6.74 -4.50 4.19
CA ASP A 163 -6.73 -3.50 3.13
C ASP A 163 -7.46 -3.99 1.90
N VAL A 164 -8.10 -3.03 1.23
CA VAL A 164 -8.73 -3.21 -0.07
C VAL A 164 -8.25 -2.10 -0.99
N VAL A 165 -7.65 -2.49 -2.11
CA VAL A 165 -7.07 -1.58 -3.10
C VAL A 165 -7.96 -1.53 -4.34
N GLY A 166 -8.49 -0.35 -4.63
CA GLY A 166 -9.18 -0.01 -5.86
C GLY A 166 -8.26 0.64 -6.89
N LYS A 167 -8.86 1.25 -7.90
CA LYS A 167 -8.14 2.04 -8.90
C LYS A 167 -7.62 3.36 -8.31
N TYR A 168 -8.42 4.01 -7.47
CA TYR A 168 -8.15 5.33 -6.90
C TYR A 168 -8.12 5.35 -5.38
N VAL A 169 -8.56 4.27 -4.73
CA VAL A 169 -8.74 4.21 -3.27
C VAL A 169 -7.92 3.08 -2.65
N VAL A 170 -7.50 3.31 -1.42
CA VAL A 170 -7.09 2.25 -0.49
C VAL A 170 -7.98 2.38 0.74
N ILE A 171 -8.69 1.31 1.06
CA ILE A 171 -9.66 1.27 2.16
C ILE A 171 -9.17 0.25 3.18
N THR A 172 -9.04 0.67 4.42
CA THR A 172 -8.69 -0.23 5.54
C THR A 172 -9.85 -0.26 6.51
N TRP A 173 -10.47 -1.43 6.66
CA TRP A 173 -11.56 -1.65 7.62
C TRP A 173 -11.35 -2.91 8.43
N ALA A 174 -12.09 -2.99 9.54
CA ALA A 174 -12.11 -4.18 10.34
C ALA A 174 -12.64 -5.38 9.54
N VAL A 175 -11.99 -6.53 9.70
CA VAL A 175 -12.39 -7.79 9.04
C VAL A 175 -13.84 -8.14 9.33
N GLN A 176 -14.29 -7.91 10.57
CA GLN A 176 -15.68 -8.18 10.99
C GLN A 176 -16.70 -7.33 10.24
N ASP A 177 -16.34 -6.08 9.90
CA ASP A 177 -17.23 -5.23 9.13
C ASP A 177 -17.41 -5.78 7.72
N TYR A 178 -16.33 -6.15 7.06
CA TYR A 178 -16.42 -6.81 5.75
C TYR A 178 -17.23 -8.10 5.80
N MET A 179 -17.04 -8.93 6.81
CA MET A 179 -17.81 -10.18 6.99
C MET A 179 -19.31 -9.94 7.24
N SER A 180 -19.66 -8.76 7.74
CA SER A 180 -21.06 -8.39 8.02
C SER A 180 -21.77 -7.82 6.79
N TYR A 181 -21.04 -7.34 5.80
CA TYR A 181 -21.60 -6.82 4.56
C TYR A 181 -21.81 -7.92 3.54
N GLN A 182 -22.97 -7.89 2.87
CA GLN A 182 -23.32 -8.86 1.82
C GLN A 182 -23.01 -8.37 0.41
N THR A 183 -22.56 -7.09 0.29
CA THR A 183 -22.19 -6.55 -1.02
C THR A 183 -20.90 -7.19 -1.51
N PRO A 184 -20.85 -7.69 -2.76
CA PRO A 184 -19.64 -8.23 -3.34
C PRO A 184 -18.49 -7.22 -3.27
N ILE A 185 -17.29 -7.68 -2.91
CA ILE A 185 -16.13 -6.80 -2.68
C ILE A 185 -15.84 -5.90 -3.89
N LYS A 186 -15.90 -6.47 -5.08
CA LYS A 186 -15.65 -5.70 -6.31
C LYS A 186 -16.65 -4.56 -6.50
N GLU A 187 -17.94 -4.82 -6.28
CA GLU A 187 -19.00 -3.82 -6.40
C GLU A 187 -18.79 -2.67 -5.40
N MET A 188 -18.42 -3.01 -4.18
CA MET A 188 -18.11 -2.02 -3.14
C MET A 188 -16.92 -1.12 -3.57
N VAL A 189 -15.83 -1.72 -4.03
CA VAL A 189 -14.63 -0.98 -4.45
C VAL A 189 -14.92 -0.10 -5.66
N ASP A 190 -15.63 -0.61 -6.67
CA ASP A 190 -16.03 0.11 -7.87
C ASP A 190 -16.89 1.35 -7.50
N LEU A 191 -17.71 1.24 -6.44
CA LEU A 191 -18.50 2.37 -5.94
C LEU A 191 -17.59 3.49 -5.37
N PHE A 192 -16.61 3.13 -4.53
CA PHE A 192 -15.67 4.11 -3.99
C PHE A 192 -14.80 4.75 -5.07
N ASP A 193 -14.30 3.96 -6.01
CA ASP A 193 -13.55 4.48 -7.17
C ASP A 193 -14.42 5.45 -8.00
N THR A 194 -15.70 5.13 -8.20
CA THR A 194 -16.64 6.01 -8.89
C THR A 194 -16.84 7.34 -8.15
N VAL A 195 -16.89 7.33 -6.83
CA VAL A 195 -17.00 8.57 -6.03
C VAL A 195 -15.79 9.45 -6.27
N VAL A 196 -14.58 8.91 -6.14
CA VAL A 196 -13.34 9.68 -6.37
C VAL A 196 -13.26 10.21 -7.80
N GLU A 197 -13.60 9.41 -8.80
CA GLU A 197 -13.63 9.83 -10.20
C GLU A 197 -14.58 11.00 -10.44
N ARG A 198 -15.77 10.96 -9.84
CA ARG A 198 -16.75 12.05 -9.94
C ARG A 198 -16.28 13.31 -9.22
N GLU A 199 -15.66 13.19 -8.06
CA GLU A 199 -15.06 14.32 -7.35
C GLU A 199 -13.96 14.98 -8.17
N TRP A 200 -13.07 14.21 -8.78
CA TRP A 200 -12.03 14.72 -9.66
C TRP A 200 -12.59 15.40 -10.90
N ALA A 201 -13.62 14.81 -11.51
CA ALA A 201 -14.32 15.43 -12.64
C ALA A 201 -14.96 16.75 -12.24
N LEU A 202 -15.60 16.81 -11.07
CA LEU A 202 -16.22 18.05 -10.55
C LEU A 202 -15.17 19.13 -10.28
N MET A 203 -14.03 18.77 -9.74
CA MET A 203 -12.90 19.68 -9.50
C MET A 203 -12.17 20.09 -10.79
N GLY A 204 -12.50 19.48 -11.92
CA GLY A 204 -11.88 19.75 -13.21
C GLY A 204 -10.47 19.18 -13.38
N LEU A 205 -10.06 18.24 -12.54
CA LEU A 205 -8.72 17.67 -12.59
C LEU A 205 -8.43 16.99 -13.93
N PHE A 206 -9.36 16.21 -14.45
CA PHE A 206 -9.25 15.59 -15.77
C PHE A 206 -9.18 16.62 -16.92
N LYS A 207 -9.98 17.70 -16.82
CA LYS A 207 -10.06 18.73 -17.87
C LYS A 207 -8.77 19.53 -18.01
N TYR A 208 -8.07 19.74 -16.92
CA TYR A 208 -6.89 20.62 -16.89
C TYR A 208 -5.58 19.83 -16.74
N HIS A 209 -5.63 18.51 -16.83
CA HIS A 209 -4.47 17.62 -16.64
C HIS A 209 -3.73 17.89 -15.32
N ASN A 210 -4.48 18.20 -14.26
CA ASN A 210 -3.97 18.48 -12.92
C ASN A 210 -4.19 17.29 -11.96
N ASN A 211 -4.34 16.12 -12.49
CA ASN A 211 -4.57 14.87 -11.78
C ASN A 211 -3.28 14.06 -11.58
#